data_4f96eb582ce80d15fba71af75ed8e9c8
#
_entry.id   4f96eb582ce80d15fba71af75ed8e9c8
#
_cell.length_a   1.000
_cell.length_b   1.000
_cell.length_c   1.000
_cell.angle_alpha   90.00
_cell.angle_beta   90.00
_cell.angle_gamma   90.00
#
_symmetry.space_group_name_H-M   'P 1'
#
loop_
_entity.id
_entity.type
_entity.pdbx_description
1 polymer ?
#
loop_
_entity_poly.entity_id
_entity_poly.type
_entity_poly.pdbx_seq_one_letter_code
_entity_poly.pdbx_strand_id
1 'polypeptide(L)'
;MNPKIEYLPDDNVTETLDHELRSLLTTCFTKPEDVVFRDRRYFREPYPHRGVIRDENNAIVAHIGVHEKQVETEGRTHRIGGIAEVCVHPDYRGKGYVRMILKSIHAWLSEHGFAFAVLFGDTLVYHSSGYVQVTNLFLGGSQEGWKQINGMIRDLSGTPWPSGDVHLSGPGF
;
A
#
# COMPACT_ATOMS: atom_id res chain seq x y z
N MET A 1 -20.33 -5.31 16.37
CA MET A 1 -20.56 -4.44 15.20
C MET A 1 -19.46 -4.68 14.17
N ASN A 2 -19.78 -4.70 12.88
CA ASN A 2 -18.73 -4.81 11.87
C ASN A 2 -17.96 -3.48 11.77
N PRO A 3 -16.62 -3.51 11.71
CA PRO A 3 -15.84 -2.31 11.56
C PRO A 3 -16.19 -1.61 10.24
N LYS A 4 -16.24 -0.28 10.26
CA LYS A 4 -16.52 0.52 9.08
C LYS A 4 -15.24 0.66 8.26
N ILE A 5 -15.26 0.13 7.03
CA ILE A 5 -14.18 0.32 6.05
C ILE A 5 -14.54 1.53 5.20
N GLU A 6 -13.59 2.44 5.04
CA GLU A 6 -13.78 3.68 4.30
C GLU A 6 -12.61 3.88 3.32
N TYR A 7 -12.95 4.18 2.05
CA TYR A 7 -11.98 4.71 1.09
C TYR A 7 -11.85 6.22 1.32
N LEU A 8 -10.62 6.71 1.39
CA LEU A 8 -10.31 8.10 1.70
C LEU A 8 -9.28 8.64 0.70
N PRO A 9 -9.69 9.47 -0.28
CA PRO A 9 -8.76 10.16 -1.14
C PRO A 9 -7.96 11.22 -0.36
N ASP A 10 -6.71 11.43 -0.76
CA ASP A 10 -5.82 12.38 -0.05
C ASP A 10 -6.33 13.82 -0.11
N ASP A 11 -6.98 14.21 -1.20
CA ASP A 11 -7.58 15.55 -1.36
C ASP A 11 -8.71 15.85 -0.36
N ASN A 12 -9.29 14.82 0.25
CA ASN A 12 -10.33 14.96 1.26
C ASN A 12 -9.78 14.98 2.70
N VAL A 13 -8.46 14.93 2.87
CA VAL A 13 -7.85 14.95 4.21
C VAL A 13 -7.84 16.36 4.76
N THR A 14 -8.69 16.60 5.76
CA THR A 14 -8.71 17.83 6.56
C THR A 14 -7.55 17.83 7.56
N GLU A 15 -7.29 18.98 8.19
CA GLU A 15 -6.29 19.10 9.25
C GLU A 15 -6.54 18.15 10.43
N THR A 16 -7.80 18.03 10.85
CA THR A 16 -8.20 17.08 11.91
C THR A 16 -7.91 15.64 11.50
N LEU A 17 -8.25 15.26 10.28
CA LEU A 17 -8.03 13.94 9.77
C LEU A 17 -6.54 13.62 9.56
N ASP A 18 -5.74 14.60 9.11
CA ASP A 18 -4.29 14.49 9.04
C ASP A 18 -3.69 14.18 10.42
N HIS A 19 -4.15 14.86 11.46
CA HIS A 19 -3.71 14.61 12.83
C HIS A 19 -4.07 13.18 13.29
N GLU A 20 -5.29 12.71 13.01
CA GLU A 20 -5.71 11.33 13.34
C GLU A 20 -4.85 10.29 12.61
N LEU A 21 -4.60 10.49 11.32
CA LEU A 21 -3.75 9.60 10.50
C LEU A 21 -2.32 9.55 11.04
N ARG A 22 -1.71 10.70 11.30
CA ARG A 22 -0.35 10.77 11.86
C ARG A 22 -0.26 10.13 13.24
N SER A 23 -1.27 10.30 14.07
CA SER A 23 -1.34 9.67 15.40
C SER A 23 -1.32 8.14 15.27
N LEU A 24 -2.14 7.56 14.39
CA LEU A 24 -2.13 6.12 14.13
C LEU A 24 -0.78 5.65 13.58
N LEU A 25 -0.25 6.32 12.57
CA LEU A 25 1.03 5.96 11.93
C LEU A 25 2.18 6.02 12.94
N THR A 26 2.26 7.07 13.75
CA THR A 26 3.27 7.20 14.81
C THR A 26 3.15 6.10 15.87
N THR A 27 1.94 5.67 16.19
CA THR A 27 1.69 4.58 17.13
C THR A 27 2.12 3.22 16.57
N CYS A 28 1.93 3.01 15.26
CA CYS A 28 2.18 1.74 14.61
C CYS A 28 3.62 1.55 14.14
N PHE A 29 4.26 2.64 13.68
CA PHE A 29 5.62 2.66 13.15
C PHE A 29 6.55 3.36 14.15
N THR A 30 7.47 2.60 14.74
CA THR A 30 8.27 3.04 15.89
C THR A 30 9.78 2.94 15.71
N LYS A 31 10.24 2.64 14.48
CA LYS A 31 11.66 2.66 14.17
C LYS A 31 12.20 4.09 14.13
N PRO A 32 13.52 4.29 14.26
CA PRO A 32 14.10 5.65 14.21
C PRO A 32 13.73 6.46 12.97
N GLU A 33 13.68 5.82 11.81
CA GLU A 33 13.30 6.45 10.54
C GLU A 33 11.83 6.84 10.45
N ASP A 34 10.96 6.21 11.25
CA ASP A 34 9.52 6.44 11.24
C ASP A 34 9.12 7.76 11.92
N VAL A 35 10.10 8.47 12.49
CA VAL A 35 9.89 9.80 13.10
C VAL A 35 9.20 10.79 12.14
N VAL A 36 9.31 10.56 10.85
CA VAL A 36 8.66 11.37 9.79
C VAL A 36 7.14 11.45 9.95
N PHE A 37 6.50 10.45 10.56
CA PHE A 37 5.05 10.44 10.78
C PHE A 37 4.58 11.44 11.84
N ARG A 38 5.49 12.07 12.58
CA ARG A 38 5.15 13.20 13.46
C ARG A 38 4.75 14.44 12.67
N ASP A 39 5.31 14.59 11.45
CA ASP A 39 5.17 15.78 10.64
C ASP A 39 4.33 15.57 9.37
N ARG A 40 4.22 14.32 8.90
CA ARG A 40 3.50 14.01 7.67
C ARG A 40 2.85 12.62 7.71
N ARG A 41 1.82 12.42 6.89
CA ARG A 41 1.04 11.17 6.81
C ARG A 41 1.52 10.19 5.75
N TYR A 42 2.79 10.26 5.35
CA TYR A 42 3.43 9.34 4.38
C TYR A 42 4.93 9.22 4.67
N PHE A 43 5.54 8.11 4.28
CA PHE A 43 6.96 7.87 4.57
C PHE A 43 7.87 8.58 3.57
N ARG A 44 7.82 8.25 2.29
CA ARG A 44 8.70 8.83 1.25
C ARG A 44 8.01 9.84 0.37
N GLU A 45 6.91 9.43 -0.27
CA GLU A 45 6.12 10.24 -1.20
C GLU A 45 4.66 10.24 -0.76
N PRO A 46 3.94 11.33 -0.97
CA PRO A 46 2.49 11.32 -0.77
C PRO A 46 1.82 10.36 -1.75
N TYR A 47 0.72 9.77 -1.34
CA TYR A 47 -0.10 8.89 -2.17
C TYR A 47 -1.54 9.40 -2.24
N PRO A 48 -2.19 9.25 -3.43
CA PRO A 48 -3.51 9.85 -3.66
C PRO A 48 -4.66 9.10 -2.98
N HIS A 49 -4.46 7.84 -2.62
CA HIS A 49 -5.54 7.00 -2.11
C HIS A 49 -5.15 6.34 -0.80
N ARG A 50 -6.15 6.07 0.02
CA ARG A 50 -6.00 5.22 1.20
C ARG A 50 -7.29 4.52 1.57
N GLY A 51 -7.15 3.43 2.31
CA GLY A 51 -8.23 2.80 3.04
C GLY A 51 -8.03 2.98 4.54
N VAL A 52 -9.11 3.15 5.27
CA VAL A 52 -9.08 3.19 6.73
C VAL A 52 -10.19 2.30 7.30
N ILE A 53 -9.96 1.81 8.51
CA ILE A 53 -10.99 1.17 9.31
C ILE A 53 -11.21 2.04 10.54
N ARG A 54 -12.48 2.32 10.84
CA ARG A 54 -12.90 3.02 12.05
C ARG A 54 -13.56 2.06 13.03
N ASP A 55 -13.32 2.30 14.29
CA ASP A 55 -14.00 1.60 15.38
C ASP A 55 -15.40 2.17 15.67
N GLU A 56 -16.04 1.67 16.72
CA GLU A 56 -17.36 2.12 17.17
C GLU A 56 -17.38 3.57 17.68
N ASN A 57 -16.22 4.10 18.10
CA ASN A 57 -16.06 5.49 18.54
C ASN A 57 -15.64 6.42 17.39
N ASN A 58 -15.65 5.91 16.15
CA ASN A 58 -15.23 6.61 14.93
C ASN A 58 -13.73 6.93 14.86
N ALA A 59 -12.89 6.32 15.70
CA ALA A 59 -11.44 6.47 15.64
C ALA A 59 -10.84 5.61 14.52
N ILE A 60 -9.82 6.12 13.82
CA ILE A 60 -9.09 5.35 12.80
C ILE A 60 -8.18 4.35 13.52
N VAL A 61 -8.42 3.05 13.27
CA VAL A 61 -7.70 1.95 13.93
C VAL A 61 -6.91 1.07 12.97
N ALA A 62 -7.09 1.24 11.65
CA ALA A 62 -6.27 0.61 10.63
C ALA A 62 -6.14 1.53 9.41
N HIS A 63 -5.05 1.38 8.69
CA HIS A 63 -4.69 2.22 7.55
C HIS A 63 -3.96 1.42 6.49
N ILE A 64 -4.15 1.83 5.24
CA ILE A 64 -3.39 1.40 4.06
C ILE A 64 -3.28 2.59 3.11
N GLY A 65 -2.06 2.92 2.70
CA GLY A 65 -1.77 3.90 1.66
C GLY A 65 -1.68 3.22 0.30
N VAL A 66 -2.06 3.92 -0.76
CA VAL A 66 -2.02 3.40 -2.13
C VAL A 66 -1.45 4.44 -3.08
N HIS A 67 -0.27 4.15 -3.61
CA HIS A 67 0.33 4.90 -4.70
C HIS A 67 -0.25 4.49 -6.05
N GLU A 68 -0.43 5.44 -6.95
CA GLU A 68 -0.63 5.17 -8.36
C GLU A 68 0.73 5.15 -9.05
N LYS A 69 1.14 4.01 -9.55
CA LYS A 69 2.42 3.81 -10.23
C LYS A 69 2.20 3.02 -11.54
N GLN A 70 3.26 2.93 -12.31
CA GLN A 70 3.32 2.10 -13.51
C GLN A 70 4.59 1.26 -13.48
N VAL A 71 4.49 0.04 -13.98
CA VAL A 71 5.65 -0.80 -14.26
C VAL A 71 5.77 -1.00 -15.76
N GLU A 72 7.00 -1.08 -16.22
CA GLU A 72 7.36 -1.27 -17.63
C GLU A 72 8.04 -2.61 -17.84
N THR A 73 7.67 -3.32 -18.89
CA THR A 73 8.27 -4.58 -19.30
C THR A 73 8.08 -4.81 -20.80
N GLU A 74 9.12 -5.17 -21.51
CA GLU A 74 9.07 -5.55 -22.94
C GLU A 74 8.25 -4.59 -23.82
N GLY A 75 8.39 -3.28 -23.58
CA GLY A 75 7.67 -2.24 -24.32
C GLY A 75 6.19 -2.08 -23.95
N ARG A 76 5.75 -2.72 -22.86
CA ARG A 76 4.39 -2.60 -22.31
C ARG A 76 4.42 -1.91 -20.97
N THR A 77 3.34 -1.22 -20.65
CA THR A 77 3.15 -0.54 -19.37
C THR A 77 1.93 -1.12 -18.68
N HIS A 78 2.06 -1.40 -17.39
CA HIS A 78 0.94 -1.83 -16.54
C HIS A 78 0.76 -0.84 -15.40
N ARG A 79 -0.48 -0.42 -15.19
CA ARG A 79 -0.85 0.43 -14.07
C ARG A 79 -0.96 -0.42 -12.79
N ILE A 80 -0.28 0.01 -11.73
CA ILE A 80 -0.25 -0.70 -10.45
C ILE A 80 -0.68 0.16 -9.28
N GLY A 81 -1.30 -0.45 -8.28
CA GLY A 81 -1.47 0.13 -6.96
C GLY A 81 -0.29 -0.26 -6.06
N GLY A 82 0.54 0.71 -5.69
CA GLY A 82 1.63 0.52 -4.74
C GLY A 82 1.10 0.60 -3.30
N ILE A 83 1.13 -0.51 -2.58
CA ILE A 83 0.58 -0.62 -1.23
C ILE A 83 1.64 -0.23 -0.22
N ALA A 84 1.32 0.76 0.61
CA ALA A 84 2.24 1.34 1.59
C ALA A 84 1.59 1.57 2.95
N GLU A 85 2.41 1.71 3.98
CA GLU A 85 2.02 2.04 5.36
C GLU A 85 0.78 1.25 5.85
N VAL A 86 0.81 -0.06 5.62
CA VAL A 86 -0.23 -0.97 6.14
C VAL A 86 -0.05 -1.14 7.62
N CYS A 87 -1.03 -0.71 8.40
CA CYS A 87 -0.94 -0.83 9.85
C CYS A 87 -2.29 -1.02 10.53
N VAL A 88 -2.24 -1.60 11.73
CA VAL A 88 -3.36 -1.74 12.64
C VAL A 88 -2.90 -1.32 14.03
N HIS A 89 -3.69 -0.46 14.67
CA HIS A 89 -3.43 -0.03 16.05
C HIS A 89 -3.22 -1.26 16.96
N PRO A 90 -2.23 -1.25 17.87
CA PRO A 90 -1.89 -2.41 18.69
C PRO A 90 -3.09 -3.10 19.36
N ASP A 91 -4.02 -2.34 19.93
CA ASP A 91 -5.19 -2.87 20.64
C ASP A 91 -6.24 -3.53 19.72
N TYR A 92 -6.08 -3.38 18.41
CA TYR A 92 -7.00 -3.92 17.39
C TYR A 92 -6.37 -5.02 16.55
N ARG A 93 -5.14 -5.42 16.84
CA ARG A 93 -4.45 -6.52 16.15
C ARG A 93 -5.14 -7.86 16.41
N GLY A 94 -4.87 -8.84 15.53
CA GLY A 94 -5.47 -10.17 15.64
C GLY A 94 -6.93 -10.28 15.22
N LYS A 95 -7.57 -9.18 14.80
CA LYS A 95 -8.98 -9.14 14.38
C LYS A 95 -9.17 -9.27 12.84
N GLY A 96 -8.10 -9.54 12.09
CA GLY A 96 -8.17 -9.71 10.63
C GLY A 96 -8.28 -8.41 9.83
N TYR A 97 -8.03 -7.24 10.44
CA TYR A 97 -8.23 -5.93 9.80
C TYR A 97 -7.33 -5.71 8.57
N VAL A 98 -6.10 -6.19 8.58
CA VAL A 98 -5.22 -6.12 7.39
C VAL A 98 -5.89 -6.81 6.19
N ARG A 99 -6.41 -8.03 6.39
CA ARG A 99 -7.06 -8.79 5.33
C ARG A 99 -8.34 -8.12 4.84
N MET A 100 -9.11 -7.52 5.76
CA MET A 100 -10.35 -6.82 5.44
C MET A 100 -10.09 -5.57 4.61
N ILE A 101 -9.15 -4.74 5.03
CA ILE A 101 -8.82 -3.48 4.34
C ILE A 101 -8.16 -3.75 2.99
N LEU A 102 -7.27 -4.73 2.88
CA LEU A 102 -6.69 -5.16 1.62
C LEU A 102 -7.76 -5.64 0.63
N LYS A 103 -8.72 -6.45 1.09
CA LYS A 103 -9.82 -6.92 0.24
C LYS A 103 -10.62 -5.75 -0.35
N SER A 104 -10.91 -4.74 0.45
CA SER A 104 -11.63 -3.54 0.00
C SER A 104 -10.81 -2.73 -1.02
N ILE A 105 -9.53 -2.53 -0.76
CA ILE A 105 -8.63 -1.80 -1.67
C ILE A 105 -8.41 -2.58 -2.97
N HIS A 106 -8.28 -3.90 -2.94
CA HIS A 106 -8.15 -4.71 -4.17
C HIS A 106 -9.38 -4.60 -5.05
N ALA A 107 -10.58 -4.62 -4.46
CA ALA A 107 -11.82 -4.42 -5.21
C ALA A 107 -11.84 -3.04 -5.87
N TRP A 108 -11.51 -2.00 -5.11
CA TRP A 108 -11.44 -0.63 -5.62
C TRP A 108 -10.41 -0.48 -6.77
N LEU A 109 -9.20 -1.02 -6.60
CA LEU A 109 -8.16 -1.00 -7.62
C LEU A 109 -8.60 -1.73 -8.90
N SER A 110 -9.20 -2.91 -8.75
CA SER A 110 -9.72 -3.70 -9.88
C SER A 110 -10.79 -2.93 -10.66
N GLU A 111 -11.74 -2.31 -9.97
CA GLU A 111 -12.79 -1.48 -10.56
C GLU A 111 -12.26 -0.24 -11.29
N HIS A 112 -11.08 0.26 -10.88
CA HIS A 112 -10.43 1.44 -11.47
C HIS A 112 -9.34 1.08 -12.51
N GLY A 113 -9.29 -0.17 -12.96
CA GLY A 113 -8.44 -0.60 -14.07
C GLY A 113 -6.96 -0.77 -13.74
N PHE A 114 -6.61 -0.99 -12.48
CA PHE A 114 -5.26 -1.37 -12.10
C PHE A 114 -5.02 -2.86 -12.42
N ALA A 115 -3.87 -3.16 -13.01
CA ALA A 115 -3.52 -4.53 -13.37
C ALA A 115 -3.04 -5.36 -12.17
N PHE A 116 -2.26 -4.73 -11.29
CA PHE A 116 -1.65 -5.39 -10.14
C PHE A 116 -1.66 -4.48 -8.90
N ALA A 117 -1.72 -5.11 -7.72
CA ALA A 117 -1.29 -4.49 -6.47
C ALA A 117 0.13 -4.98 -6.17
N VAL A 118 1.01 -4.08 -5.76
CA VAL A 118 2.42 -4.36 -5.46
C VAL A 118 2.75 -3.85 -4.07
N LEU A 119 3.49 -4.63 -3.30
CA LEU A 119 3.99 -4.23 -1.99
C LEU A 119 5.39 -4.82 -1.71
N PHE A 120 6.06 -4.21 -0.75
CA PHE A 120 7.32 -4.67 -0.19
C PHE A 120 7.09 -5.04 1.27
N GLY A 121 6.96 -6.32 1.57
CA GLY A 121 6.59 -6.75 2.91
C GLY A 121 6.84 -8.24 3.16
N ASP A 122 6.46 -8.69 4.35
CA ASP A 122 6.66 -10.06 4.77
C ASP A 122 5.67 -11.01 4.08
N THR A 123 6.20 -12.03 3.43
CA THR A 123 5.43 -13.07 2.73
C THR A 123 4.43 -13.76 3.66
N LEU A 124 4.80 -14.00 4.93
CA LEU A 124 3.91 -14.63 5.90
C LEU A 124 2.67 -13.80 6.19
N VAL A 125 2.81 -12.47 6.15
CA VAL A 125 1.68 -11.55 6.41
C VAL A 125 0.74 -11.46 5.22
N TYR A 126 1.27 -11.37 3.99
CA TYR A 126 0.48 -11.00 2.82
C TYR A 126 0.04 -12.16 1.94
N HIS A 127 0.62 -13.35 2.12
CA HIS A 127 0.24 -14.54 1.36
C HIS A 127 -1.26 -14.85 1.48
N SER A 128 -1.84 -14.74 2.69
CA SER A 128 -3.26 -14.99 2.92
C SER A 128 -4.20 -14.00 2.22
N SER A 129 -3.66 -12.87 1.75
CA SER A 129 -4.38 -11.86 0.95
C SER A 129 -4.14 -12.01 -0.56
N GLY A 130 -3.58 -13.14 -1.00
CA GLY A 130 -3.39 -13.49 -2.39
C GLY A 130 -2.15 -12.90 -3.05
N TYR A 131 -1.20 -12.38 -2.27
CA TYR A 131 0.09 -11.94 -2.80
C TYR A 131 1.05 -13.10 -2.99
N VAL A 132 1.83 -13.02 -4.06
CA VAL A 132 2.92 -13.93 -4.35
C VAL A 132 4.21 -13.14 -4.52
N GLN A 133 5.33 -13.73 -4.10
CA GLN A 133 6.64 -13.12 -4.27
C GLN A 133 7.10 -13.22 -5.72
N VAL A 134 7.70 -12.14 -6.21
CA VAL A 134 8.34 -12.09 -7.54
C VAL A 134 9.81 -11.71 -7.40
N THR A 135 10.64 -12.19 -8.32
CA THR A 135 12.09 -12.01 -8.31
C THR A 135 12.60 -11.19 -9.48
N ASN A 136 11.71 -10.77 -10.38
CA ASN A 136 12.03 -10.05 -11.61
C ASN A 136 11.60 -8.58 -11.57
N LEU A 137 11.42 -8.00 -10.38
CA LEU A 137 11.09 -6.59 -10.19
C LEU A 137 12.37 -5.79 -9.94
N PHE A 138 12.53 -4.71 -10.70
CA PHE A 138 13.67 -3.80 -10.61
C PHE A 138 13.19 -2.40 -10.27
N LEU A 139 13.83 -1.79 -9.28
CA LEU A 139 13.56 -0.44 -8.80
C LEU A 139 14.69 0.50 -9.21
N GLY A 140 14.38 1.73 -9.59
CA GLY A 140 15.39 2.74 -9.89
C GLY A 140 15.04 3.61 -11.09
N GLY A 141 16.04 3.90 -11.92
CA GLY A 141 15.89 4.71 -13.11
C GLY A 141 17.14 4.73 -13.98
N SER A 142 17.03 5.32 -15.17
CA SER A 142 18.09 5.34 -16.16
C SER A 142 19.38 6.03 -15.70
N GLN A 143 19.31 6.96 -14.76
CA GLN A 143 20.49 7.68 -14.24
C GLN A 143 21.15 6.97 -13.04
N GLU A 144 20.34 6.35 -12.17
CA GLU A 144 20.80 5.69 -10.94
C GLU A 144 21.04 4.19 -11.13
N GLY A 145 20.63 3.65 -12.29
CA GLY A 145 20.62 2.22 -12.57
C GLY A 145 19.41 1.51 -11.94
N TRP A 146 19.27 0.24 -12.28
CA TRP A 146 18.20 -0.63 -11.84
C TRP A 146 18.71 -1.63 -10.80
N LYS A 147 18.02 -1.72 -9.69
CA LYS A 147 18.31 -2.67 -8.61
C LYS A 147 17.17 -3.68 -8.50
N GLN A 148 17.51 -4.95 -8.62
CA GLN A 148 16.56 -6.02 -8.35
C GLN A 148 16.14 -6.01 -6.89
N ILE A 149 14.84 -6.14 -6.67
CA ILE A 149 14.24 -6.16 -5.33
C ILE A 149 13.24 -7.30 -5.21
N ASN A 150 13.05 -7.78 -4.01
CA ASN A 150 11.98 -8.71 -3.69
C ASN A 150 10.68 -7.92 -3.48
N GLY A 151 9.74 -8.13 -4.39
CA GLY A 151 8.40 -7.57 -4.29
C GLY A 151 7.36 -8.67 -4.14
N MET A 152 6.20 -8.29 -3.65
CA MET A 152 5.02 -9.14 -3.66
C MET A 152 3.96 -8.51 -4.54
N ILE A 153 3.33 -9.32 -5.38
CA ILE A 153 2.29 -8.88 -6.30
C ILE A 153 0.99 -9.64 -6.11
N ARG A 154 -0.11 -8.99 -6.39
CA ARG A 154 -1.41 -9.60 -6.58
C ARG A 154 -1.98 -9.20 -7.94
N ASP A 155 -2.38 -10.18 -8.73
CA ASP A 155 -3.13 -9.96 -9.97
C ASP A 155 -4.54 -9.47 -9.65
N LEU A 156 -4.94 -8.37 -10.31
CA LEU A 156 -6.25 -7.74 -10.15
C LEU A 156 -7.11 -7.81 -11.43
N SER A 157 -6.49 -8.12 -12.58
CA SER A 157 -7.11 -8.03 -13.90
C SER A 157 -7.28 -9.37 -14.60
N GLY A 158 -6.75 -10.46 -14.03
CA GLY A 158 -6.63 -11.74 -14.71
C GLY A 158 -5.49 -11.79 -15.73
N THR A 159 -4.64 -10.74 -15.76
CA THR A 159 -3.41 -10.72 -16.57
C THR A 159 -2.26 -11.28 -15.75
N PRO A 160 -1.56 -12.34 -16.23
CA PRO A 160 -0.44 -12.88 -15.48
C PRO A 160 0.69 -11.83 -15.34
N TRP A 161 1.41 -11.89 -14.23
CA TRP A 161 2.61 -11.09 -14.05
C TRP A 161 3.63 -11.42 -15.14
N PRO A 162 4.27 -10.41 -15.76
CA PRO A 162 5.24 -10.60 -16.82
C PRO A 162 6.39 -11.52 -16.41
N SER A 163 6.86 -12.38 -17.33
CA SER A 163 7.98 -13.29 -17.08
C SER A 163 9.36 -12.66 -17.26
N GLY A 164 9.46 -11.59 -18.06
CA GLY A 164 10.68 -10.80 -18.24
C GLY A 164 10.92 -9.81 -17.12
N ASP A 165 11.99 -9.03 -17.24
CA ASP A 165 12.31 -7.97 -16.27
C ASP A 165 11.21 -6.92 -16.23
N VAL A 166 10.80 -6.55 -15.03
CA VAL A 166 9.76 -5.55 -14.77
C VAL A 166 10.39 -4.37 -14.03
N HIS A 167 10.24 -3.18 -14.58
CA HIS A 167 10.87 -1.97 -14.09
C HIS A 167 9.85 -1.02 -13.45
N LEU A 168 10.12 -0.63 -12.21
CA LEU A 168 9.37 0.37 -11.46
C LEU A 168 10.25 1.59 -11.24
N SER A 169 9.91 2.70 -11.91
CA SER A 169 10.68 3.95 -11.80
C SER A 169 10.45 4.65 -10.46
N GLY A 170 11.51 5.23 -9.94
CA GLY A 170 11.50 6.00 -8.70
C GLY A 170 11.80 5.16 -7.46
N PRO A 171 11.62 5.75 -6.26
CA PRO A 171 11.80 5.04 -5.00
C PRO A 171 10.70 3.99 -4.78
N GLY A 172 11.02 3.00 -3.95
CA GLY A 172 10.00 2.11 -3.39
C GLY A 172 9.02 2.86 -2.47
N PHE A 173 7.92 2.25 -2.19
CA PHE A 173 6.85 2.77 -1.33
C PHE A 173 6.63 1.87 -0.12
#